data_c531ce9031a17dedf20042f2e4314b45
#
_entry.id   c531ce9031a17dedf20042f2e4314b45
#
_cell.length_a   1.000
_cell.length_b   1.000
_cell.length_c   1.000
_cell.angle_alpha   90.00
_cell.angle_beta   90.00
_cell.angle_gamma   90.00
#
_symmetry.space_group_name_H-M   'P 1'
#
loop_
_entity.id
_entity.type
_entity.pdbx_description
1 polymer ?
#
loop_
_entity_poly.entity_id
_entity_poly.type
_entity_poly.pdbx_seq_one_letter_code
_entity_poly.pdbx_strand_id
1 'polypeptide(L)'
;MRKSGILLHISSLPSRYGIGRMGKAAYDFVDFLQTSETAYWQILPLSPTSYGDSPYQSFSVYAGNPYFIDFEKLEEQGLLEHEDYASMLWQRSPDTIDYELLYRSNITVLRRAFARFCEKPVRGYQSFKNHNKDWLPDYALFMALKDSHEGKPWFEWETELAMREKEAIAKVTKELADEIELHCFIQFIFSQQWTALKKYANQHHVQIIGDMPIYVSYDSTEVWVSPELFDLDKEKKPVEVAGCPPDPFAPEGQLWGNPLYNWAYHEKSNYKWWTARLNHAASLYDVIRIDHFRGFESYYAIPYGSPNAVNGRWRKGPNKKLFQTVGKELGALNIIAEDLGFITPGVRAMLKALHYPGMKVLQFGFDSDPDNEHLPHNFQSPHCVAYTGTHDNETLKGWLEASSKSTVKYAKKYLRVSKKSEIPDAIVACAWQSIAELAVAQMQDFLHEEKICRMNTPSVLGGNWQYRTAEEDFSPELAKEIRKLNRTYGRAVKPEEVSNPKRKYTRKSKNSENPELPEESDNTNLSTEVIET
;
A
#
# COMPACT_ATOMS: atom_id res chain seq x y z
N MET A 1 -16.82 -14.60 6.43
CA MET A 1 -16.76 -15.49 5.25
C MET A 1 -15.38 -15.40 4.67
N ARG A 2 -14.77 -16.53 4.26
CA ARG A 2 -13.41 -16.54 3.69
C ARG A 2 -13.44 -15.96 2.28
N LYS A 3 -12.40 -15.22 1.90
CA LYS A 3 -12.26 -14.55 0.60
C LYS A 3 -10.89 -14.89 -0.01
N SER A 4 -10.73 -14.59 -1.30
CA SER A 4 -9.45 -14.68 -2.00
C SER A 4 -9.09 -13.34 -2.64
N GLY A 5 -7.80 -13.14 -2.88
CA GLY A 5 -7.24 -11.99 -3.58
C GLY A 5 -6.07 -12.38 -4.48
N ILE A 6 -5.79 -11.53 -5.45
CA ILE A 6 -4.62 -11.61 -6.32
C ILE A 6 -3.79 -10.34 -6.14
N LEU A 7 -2.49 -10.51 -5.92
CA LEU A 7 -1.51 -9.44 -5.89
C LEU A 7 -0.94 -9.24 -7.29
N LEU A 8 -1.23 -8.10 -7.88
CA LEU A 8 -0.64 -7.61 -9.13
C LEU A 8 -0.66 -6.09 -9.14
N HIS A 9 0.51 -5.46 -9.21
CA HIS A 9 0.56 -4.00 -9.25
C HIS A 9 0.10 -3.47 -10.62
N ILE A 10 -0.44 -2.23 -10.65
CA ILE A 10 -0.86 -1.58 -11.90
C ILE A 10 0.28 -1.51 -12.90
N SER A 11 1.51 -1.20 -12.47
CA SER A 11 2.69 -1.14 -13.34
C SER A 11 2.92 -2.42 -14.15
N SER A 12 2.49 -3.57 -13.62
CA SER A 12 2.69 -4.89 -14.23
C SER A 12 1.62 -5.25 -15.26
N LEU A 13 0.56 -4.47 -15.41
CA LEU A 13 -0.47 -4.72 -16.42
C LEU A 13 0.06 -4.53 -17.84
N PRO A 14 -0.49 -5.23 -18.84
CA PRO A 14 -0.12 -5.05 -20.25
C PRO A 14 -0.32 -3.62 -20.70
N SER A 15 0.60 -3.11 -21.50
CA SER A 15 0.48 -1.78 -22.11
C SER A 15 1.47 -1.63 -23.27
N ARG A 16 1.10 -0.89 -24.29
CA ARG A 16 2.01 -0.47 -25.38
C ARG A 16 2.88 0.73 -24.98
N TYR A 17 2.60 1.34 -23.83
CA TYR A 17 3.20 2.60 -23.39
C TYR A 17 4.17 2.42 -22.21
N GLY A 18 4.91 1.32 -22.22
CA GLY A 18 6.08 1.07 -21.37
C GLY A 18 5.81 0.63 -19.94
N ILE A 19 4.60 0.87 -19.42
CA ILE A 19 4.16 0.52 -18.05
C ILE A 19 2.65 0.33 -18.04
N GLY A 20 2.16 -0.52 -17.14
CA GLY A 20 0.71 -0.67 -16.93
C GLY A 20 0.07 0.65 -16.51
N ARG A 21 -1.13 0.92 -17.03
CA ARG A 21 -1.86 2.18 -16.84
C ARG A 21 -3.31 1.92 -16.43
N MET A 22 -4.01 2.97 -15.97
CA MET A 22 -5.44 2.90 -15.60
C MET A 22 -6.36 2.92 -16.84
N GLY A 23 -5.93 2.26 -17.92
CA GLY A 23 -6.60 2.08 -19.18
C GLY A 23 -7.29 0.73 -19.32
N LYS A 24 -7.55 0.34 -20.57
CA LYS A 24 -8.28 -0.89 -20.92
C LYS A 24 -7.80 -2.12 -20.16
N ALA A 25 -6.49 -2.36 -20.08
CA ALA A 25 -5.93 -3.54 -19.42
C ALA A 25 -6.28 -3.62 -17.92
N ALA A 26 -6.41 -2.46 -17.23
CA ALA A 26 -6.81 -2.44 -15.82
C ALA A 26 -8.30 -2.81 -15.64
N TYR A 27 -9.14 -2.40 -16.57
CA TYR A 27 -10.57 -2.78 -16.58
C TYR A 27 -10.74 -4.25 -16.95
N ASP A 28 -10.03 -4.74 -17.96
CA ASP A 28 -10.02 -6.17 -18.35
C ASP A 28 -9.53 -7.06 -17.19
N PHE A 29 -8.57 -6.60 -16.42
CA PHE A 29 -8.12 -7.34 -15.23
C PHE A 29 -9.20 -7.38 -14.13
N VAL A 30 -9.97 -6.33 -13.94
CA VAL A 30 -11.15 -6.37 -13.05
C VAL A 30 -12.16 -7.39 -13.53
N ASP A 31 -12.43 -7.47 -14.84
CA ASP A 31 -13.34 -8.46 -15.44
C ASP A 31 -12.81 -9.90 -15.28
N PHE A 32 -11.50 -10.09 -15.40
CA PHE A 32 -10.83 -11.35 -15.11
C PHE A 32 -11.02 -11.76 -13.64
N LEU A 33 -10.85 -10.83 -12.69
CA LEU A 33 -11.08 -11.08 -11.26
C LEU A 33 -12.54 -11.40 -10.98
N GLN A 34 -13.48 -10.70 -11.58
CA GLN A 34 -14.90 -11.00 -11.47
C GLN A 34 -15.21 -12.40 -12.03
N THR A 35 -14.69 -12.75 -13.22
CA THR A 35 -14.88 -14.04 -13.87
C THR A 35 -14.32 -15.19 -13.03
N SER A 36 -13.20 -14.97 -12.36
CA SER A 36 -12.57 -15.91 -11.44
C SER A 36 -13.22 -15.95 -10.05
N GLU A 37 -14.25 -15.13 -9.78
CA GLU A 37 -14.93 -14.97 -8.49
C GLU A 37 -13.94 -14.61 -7.35
N THR A 38 -12.90 -13.81 -7.67
CA THR A 38 -11.91 -13.29 -6.76
C THR A 38 -12.41 -11.99 -6.14
N ALA A 39 -12.31 -11.85 -4.80
CA ALA A 39 -12.87 -10.72 -4.06
C ALA A 39 -11.97 -9.50 -3.99
N TYR A 40 -10.64 -9.69 -4.06
CA TYR A 40 -9.68 -8.63 -3.83
C TYR A 40 -8.62 -8.55 -4.91
N TRP A 41 -8.35 -7.33 -5.33
CA TRP A 41 -7.16 -6.94 -6.07
C TRP A 41 -6.20 -6.23 -5.13
N GLN A 42 -5.05 -6.84 -4.84
CA GLN A 42 -4.00 -6.19 -4.05
C GLN A 42 -3.00 -5.52 -4.99
N ILE A 43 -2.70 -4.25 -4.68
CA ILE A 43 -1.73 -3.42 -5.40
C ILE A 43 -0.68 -2.88 -4.42
N LEU A 44 0.44 -2.41 -4.96
CA LEU A 44 1.50 -1.71 -4.24
C LEU A 44 1.17 -0.21 -4.15
N PRO A 45 1.99 0.62 -3.44
CA PRO A 45 1.70 2.04 -3.31
C PRO A 45 1.53 2.74 -4.67
N LEU A 46 0.50 3.59 -4.76
CA LEU A 46 0.18 4.35 -5.98
C LEU A 46 0.97 5.66 -6.11
N SER A 47 1.83 5.95 -5.16
CA SER A 47 2.57 7.22 -5.09
C SER A 47 3.64 7.33 -6.17
N PRO A 48 4.07 8.56 -6.55
CA PRO A 48 5.16 8.78 -7.50
C PRO A 48 6.44 8.10 -7.03
N THR A 49 7.12 7.39 -7.92
CA THR A 49 8.41 6.78 -7.62
C THR A 49 9.54 7.81 -7.65
N SER A 50 10.53 7.63 -6.77
CA SER A 50 11.74 8.42 -6.75
C SER A 50 12.96 7.60 -7.20
N TYR A 51 14.15 7.92 -6.71
CA TYR A 51 15.37 7.18 -7.03
C TYR A 51 15.22 5.68 -6.74
N GLY A 52 15.61 4.85 -7.71
CA GLY A 52 15.51 3.39 -7.64
C GLY A 52 14.13 2.83 -8.01
N ASP A 53 13.23 3.66 -8.54
CA ASP A 53 11.91 3.28 -9.09
C ASP A 53 10.96 2.61 -8.08
N SER A 54 11.35 2.58 -6.81
CA SER A 54 10.58 1.94 -5.74
C SER A 54 9.32 2.73 -5.41
N PRO A 55 8.13 2.10 -5.39
CA PRO A 55 6.91 2.76 -4.92
C PRO A 55 6.91 3.03 -3.41
N TYR A 56 7.86 2.44 -2.66
CA TYR A 56 8.06 2.67 -1.22
C TYR A 56 8.97 3.85 -0.92
N GLN A 57 9.69 4.37 -1.92
CA GLN A 57 10.45 5.61 -1.85
C GLN A 57 9.75 6.64 -2.75
N SER A 58 8.90 7.46 -2.17
CA SER A 58 8.04 8.37 -2.92
C SER A 58 8.30 9.84 -2.60
N PHE A 59 8.07 10.70 -3.58
CA PHE A 59 8.10 12.16 -3.42
C PHE A 59 6.93 12.70 -2.59
N SER A 60 5.85 11.95 -2.41
CA SER A 60 4.72 12.31 -1.55
C SER A 60 3.87 11.11 -1.18
N VAL A 61 3.30 11.12 0.03
CA VAL A 61 2.34 10.11 0.49
C VAL A 61 0.91 10.38 0.02
N TYR A 62 0.65 11.53 -0.59
CA TYR A 62 -0.69 11.95 -1.06
C TYR A 62 -0.83 11.89 -2.58
N ALA A 63 0.25 12.15 -3.30
CA ALA A 63 0.22 12.23 -4.75
C ALA A 63 0.14 10.86 -5.42
N GLY A 64 -0.53 10.81 -6.57
CA GLY A 64 -0.57 9.64 -7.44
C GLY A 64 0.54 9.65 -8.49
N ASN A 65 0.99 8.46 -8.89
CA ASN A 65 2.05 8.27 -9.85
C ASN A 65 1.59 8.65 -11.27
N PRO A 66 2.21 9.66 -11.91
CA PRO A 66 1.84 10.11 -13.24
C PRO A 66 2.01 9.04 -14.33
N TYR A 67 2.83 8.01 -14.09
CA TYR A 67 3.03 6.91 -15.04
C TYR A 67 1.77 6.05 -15.21
N PHE A 68 0.86 6.02 -14.23
CA PHE A 68 -0.37 5.24 -14.32
C PHE A 68 -1.50 5.96 -15.08
N ILE A 69 -1.32 7.22 -15.45
CA ILE A 69 -2.29 7.96 -16.28
C ILE A 69 -2.34 7.33 -17.66
N ASP A 70 -3.52 6.94 -18.08
CA ASP A 70 -3.77 6.35 -19.39
C ASP A 70 -3.96 7.42 -20.45
N PHE A 71 -3.26 7.29 -21.56
CA PHE A 71 -3.25 8.29 -22.64
C PHE A 71 -4.48 8.16 -23.56
N GLU A 72 -4.98 6.96 -23.78
CA GLU A 72 -6.16 6.74 -24.60
C GLU A 72 -7.38 7.41 -23.94
N LYS A 73 -7.46 7.37 -22.60
CA LYS A 73 -8.51 8.13 -21.88
C LYS A 73 -8.36 9.64 -21.98
N LEU A 74 -7.14 10.15 -22.12
CA LEU A 74 -6.91 11.57 -22.41
C LEU A 74 -7.30 11.94 -23.86
N GLU A 75 -7.07 11.03 -24.81
CA GLU A 75 -7.53 11.17 -26.21
C GLU A 75 -9.06 11.18 -26.26
N GLU A 76 -9.75 10.24 -25.58
CA GLU A 76 -11.21 10.23 -25.45
C GLU A 76 -11.78 11.55 -24.88
N GLN A 77 -11.03 12.23 -24.02
CA GLN A 77 -11.41 13.54 -23.46
C GLN A 77 -11.04 14.73 -24.36
N GLY A 78 -10.38 14.48 -25.50
CA GLY A 78 -9.90 15.50 -26.43
C GLY A 78 -8.70 16.31 -25.88
N LEU A 79 -7.99 15.75 -24.89
CA LEU A 79 -6.77 16.34 -24.31
C LEU A 79 -5.50 15.87 -25.01
N LEU A 80 -5.57 14.76 -25.75
CA LEU A 80 -4.50 14.25 -26.60
C LEU A 80 -5.05 13.88 -27.97
N GLU A 81 -4.17 13.84 -28.96
CA GLU A 81 -4.36 13.20 -30.23
C GLU A 81 -3.47 11.95 -30.30
N HIS A 82 -3.84 10.97 -31.10
CA HIS A 82 -3.10 9.71 -31.17
C HIS A 82 -1.60 9.90 -31.51
N GLU A 83 -1.30 10.86 -32.36
CA GLU A 83 0.05 11.21 -32.78
C GLU A 83 0.93 11.76 -31.64
N ASP A 84 0.32 12.28 -30.58
CA ASP A 84 1.03 12.85 -29.44
C ASP A 84 1.86 11.83 -28.67
N TYR A 85 1.49 10.55 -28.72
CA TYR A 85 2.11 9.51 -27.91
C TYR A 85 2.39 8.18 -28.67
N ALA A 86 1.69 7.89 -29.76
CA ALA A 86 1.76 6.59 -30.44
C ALA A 86 3.12 6.31 -31.10
N SER A 87 3.81 7.36 -31.60
CA SER A 87 5.10 7.22 -32.29
C SER A 87 6.32 7.22 -31.35
N MET A 88 6.12 7.40 -30.04
CA MET A 88 7.23 7.48 -29.09
C MET A 88 7.75 6.09 -28.73
N LEU A 89 9.05 5.99 -28.45
CA LEU A 89 9.65 4.76 -27.92
C LEU A 89 9.37 4.68 -26.43
N TRP A 90 8.53 3.72 -26.02
CA TRP A 90 8.10 3.53 -24.65
C TRP A 90 8.81 2.39 -23.92
N GLN A 91 9.31 1.40 -24.66
CA GLN A 91 9.90 0.19 -24.09
C GLN A 91 10.89 -0.44 -25.06
N ARG A 92 11.93 -1.06 -24.53
CA ARG A 92 12.90 -1.88 -25.29
C ARG A 92 12.50 -3.36 -25.28
N SER A 93 11.72 -3.79 -24.28
CA SER A 93 11.13 -5.13 -24.16
C SER A 93 9.66 -5.01 -23.73
N PRO A 94 8.76 -5.88 -24.18
CA PRO A 94 7.38 -5.92 -23.69
C PRO A 94 7.27 -6.44 -22.25
N ASP A 95 8.24 -7.25 -21.80
CA ASP A 95 8.19 -8.00 -20.55
C ASP A 95 8.73 -7.22 -19.35
N THR A 96 9.38 -6.08 -19.60
CA THR A 96 10.01 -5.28 -18.56
C THR A 96 9.75 -3.78 -18.74
N ILE A 97 9.64 -3.08 -17.60
CA ILE A 97 9.50 -1.62 -17.58
C ILE A 97 10.88 -0.98 -17.79
N ASP A 98 10.93 -0.04 -18.73
CA ASP A 98 12.10 0.81 -18.98
C ASP A 98 11.85 2.21 -18.36
N TYR A 99 12.23 2.37 -17.10
CA TYR A 99 12.01 3.64 -16.39
C TYR A 99 12.75 4.82 -16.98
N GLU A 100 13.89 4.61 -17.63
CA GLU A 100 14.61 5.69 -18.34
C GLU A 100 13.77 6.28 -19.46
N LEU A 101 13.16 5.41 -20.28
CA LEU A 101 12.27 5.86 -21.37
C LEU A 101 11.00 6.53 -20.82
N LEU A 102 10.43 5.99 -19.74
CA LEU A 102 9.27 6.59 -19.09
C LEU A 102 9.57 7.99 -18.56
N TYR A 103 10.68 8.15 -17.86
CA TYR A 103 11.10 9.44 -17.31
C TYR A 103 11.20 10.52 -18.39
N ARG A 104 11.81 10.17 -19.55
CA ARG A 104 11.99 11.10 -20.67
C ARG A 104 10.70 11.41 -21.42
N SER A 105 9.82 10.42 -21.58
CA SER A 105 8.70 10.50 -22.51
C SER A 105 7.38 10.89 -21.84
N ASN A 106 7.10 10.41 -20.63
CA ASN A 106 5.80 10.54 -20.00
C ASN A 106 5.40 12.00 -19.75
N ILE A 107 6.31 12.79 -19.20
CA ILE A 107 6.05 14.20 -18.90
C ILE A 107 5.81 15.02 -20.18
N THR A 108 6.49 14.67 -21.28
CA THR A 108 6.31 15.34 -22.58
C THR A 108 4.88 15.20 -23.09
N VAL A 109 4.30 13.99 -22.97
CA VAL A 109 2.90 13.73 -23.36
C VAL A 109 1.93 14.47 -22.43
N LEU A 110 2.17 14.43 -21.12
CA LEU A 110 1.31 15.12 -20.16
C LEU A 110 1.33 16.65 -20.33
N ARG A 111 2.46 17.24 -20.77
CA ARG A 111 2.55 18.66 -21.12
C ARG A 111 1.69 19.01 -22.35
N ARG A 112 1.61 18.12 -23.35
CA ARG A 112 0.71 18.32 -24.50
C ARG A 112 -0.75 18.28 -24.06
N ALA A 113 -1.11 17.34 -23.20
CA ALA A 113 -2.45 17.27 -22.63
C ALA A 113 -2.79 18.52 -21.80
N PHE A 114 -1.84 19.02 -21.02
CA PHE A 114 -2.01 20.23 -20.22
C PHE A 114 -2.20 21.47 -21.10
N ALA A 115 -1.46 21.61 -22.18
CA ALA A 115 -1.62 22.74 -23.11
C ALA A 115 -3.06 22.82 -23.64
N ARG A 116 -3.64 21.67 -24.11
CA ARG A 116 -5.04 21.65 -24.56
C ARG A 116 -6.04 21.85 -23.42
N PHE A 117 -5.72 21.37 -22.23
CA PHE A 117 -6.53 21.62 -21.04
C PHE A 117 -6.61 23.10 -20.70
N CYS A 118 -5.52 23.87 -20.83
CA CYS A 118 -5.53 25.32 -20.61
C CYS A 118 -6.46 26.06 -21.59
N GLU A 119 -6.57 25.58 -22.83
CA GLU A 119 -7.50 26.12 -23.83
C GLU A 119 -8.97 25.75 -23.52
N LYS A 120 -9.18 24.52 -23.04
CA LYS A 120 -10.52 23.99 -22.73
C LYS A 120 -10.51 23.21 -21.41
N PRO A 121 -10.65 23.91 -20.28
CA PRO A 121 -10.61 23.28 -18.97
C PRO A 121 -11.69 22.21 -18.76
N VAL A 122 -11.31 21.09 -18.16
CA VAL A 122 -12.22 20.00 -17.82
C VAL A 122 -12.99 20.34 -16.53
N ARG A 123 -14.29 19.99 -16.53
CA ARG A 123 -15.15 20.23 -15.37
C ARG A 123 -14.63 19.51 -14.11
N GLY A 124 -14.72 20.19 -12.97
CA GLY A 124 -14.36 19.61 -11.66
C GLY A 124 -12.96 19.96 -11.19
N TYR A 125 -12.10 20.52 -12.02
CA TYR A 125 -10.72 20.85 -11.68
C TYR A 125 -10.60 21.78 -10.46
N GLN A 126 -11.35 22.89 -10.44
CA GLN A 126 -11.31 23.81 -9.29
C GLN A 126 -11.84 23.17 -8.00
N SER A 127 -12.85 22.31 -8.10
CA SER A 127 -13.34 21.53 -6.96
C SER A 127 -12.29 20.58 -6.43
N PHE A 128 -11.54 19.91 -7.33
CA PHE A 128 -10.42 19.05 -6.96
C PHE A 128 -9.32 19.84 -6.23
N LYS A 129 -8.89 21.00 -6.75
CA LYS A 129 -7.89 21.86 -6.09
C LYS A 129 -8.35 22.29 -4.70
N ASN A 130 -9.61 22.70 -4.55
CA ASN A 130 -10.17 23.11 -3.26
C ASN A 130 -10.23 21.95 -2.25
N HIS A 131 -10.54 20.74 -2.71
CA HIS A 131 -10.60 19.54 -1.85
C HIS A 131 -9.24 19.08 -1.37
N ASN A 132 -8.21 19.32 -2.19
CA ASN A 132 -6.83 18.89 -1.94
C ASN A 132 -5.89 20.06 -1.53
N LYS A 133 -6.45 21.19 -1.10
CA LYS A 133 -5.71 22.41 -0.76
C LYS A 133 -4.64 22.24 0.33
N ASP A 134 -4.78 21.21 1.16
CA ASP A 134 -3.91 20.98 2.32
C ASP A 134 -2.59 20.27 1.96
N TRP A 135 -2.47 19.72 0.73
CA TRP A 135 -1.25 19.04 0.28
C TRP A 135 -0.86 19.38 -1.16
N LEU A 136 -1.84 19.54 -2.07
CA LEU A 136 -1.60 19.68 -3.50
C LEU A 136 -0.72 20.89 -3.88
N PRO A 137 -0.91 22.10 -3.30
CA PRO A 137 -0.06 23.25 -3.65
C PRO A 137 1.41 23.04 -3.29
N ASP A 138 1.69 22.47 -2.11
CA ASP A 138 3.07 22.19 -1.68
C ASP A 138 3.71 21.08 -2.52
N TYR A 139 2.97 20.03 -2.86
CA TYR A 139 3.45 18.97 -3.75
C TYR A 139 3.74 19.51 -5.15
N ALA A 140 2.83 20.30 -5.72
CA ALA A 140 3.01 20.84 -7.06
C ALA A 140 4.21 21.80 -7.14
N LEU A 141 4.41 22.64 -6.12
CA LEU A 141 5.60 23.47 -5.99
C LEU A 141 6.88 22.64 -5.83
N PHE A 142 6.85 21.60 -4.99
CA PHE A 142 7.98 20.69 -4.81
C PHE A 142 8.40 20.05 -6.12
N MET A 143 7.46 19.53 -6.91
CA MET A 143 7.75 18.91 -8.19
C MET A 143 8.22 19.92 -9.24
N ALA A 144 7.65 21.11 -9.29
CA ALA A 144 8.10 22.18 -10.17
C ALA A 144 9.55 22.60 -9.86
N LEU A 145 9.92 22.65 -8.56
CA LEU A 145 11.29 22.88 -8.12
C LEU A 145 12.21 21.73 -8.52
N LYS A 146 11.78 20.46 -8.33
CA LYS A 146 12.56 19.30 -8.78
C LYS A 146 12.84 19.36 -10.27
N ASP A 147 11.85 19.69 -11.08
CA ASP A 147 12.01 19.82 -12.54
C ASP A 147 13.01 20.92 -12.88
N SER A 148 12.94 22.08 -12.22
CA SER A 148 13.88 23.20 -12.44
C SER A 148 15.31 22.92 -11.96
N HIS A 149 15.48 21.96 -11.05
CA HIS A 149 16.77 21.52 -10.50
C HIS A 149 17.22 20.15 -11.07
N GLU A 150 16.71 19.74 -12.24
CA GLU A 150 17.12 18.48 -12.92
C GLU A 150 16.93 17.24 -12.05
N GLY A 151 15.89 17.22 -11.20
CA GLY A 151 15.56 16.11 -10.31
C GLY A 151 16.40 16.02 -9.04
N LYS A 152 17.30 16.97 -8.76
CA LYS A 152 18.11 16.99 -7.52
C LYS A 152 17.22 16.94 -6.29
N PRO A 153 17.66 16.24 -5.23
CA PRO A 153 16.91 16.21 -3.98
C PRO A 153 16.86 17.61 -3.32
N TRP A 154 15.78 17.88 -2.59
CA TRP A 154 15.52 19.22 -2.03
C TRP A 154 16.64 19.73 -1.11
N PHE A 155 17.37 18.86 -0.45
CA PHE A 155 18.49 19.23 0.44
C PHE A 155 19.78 19.60 -0.32
N GLU A 156 19.77 19.53 -1.64
CA GLU A 156 20.82 20.03 -2.53
C GLU A 156 20.41 21.30 -3.29
N TRP A 157 19.20 21.84 -3.03
CA TRP A 157 18.77 23.13 -3.59
C TRP A 157 19.45 24.29 -2.86
N GLU A 158 19.27 25.51 -3.37
CA GLU A 158 19.70 26.73 -2.69
C GLU A 158 19.14 26.77 -1.28
N THR A 159 19.97 27.22 -0.32
CA THR A 159 19.63 27.19 1.11
C THR A 159 18.29 27.82 1.42
N GLU A 160 17.96 28.94 0.77
CA GLU A 160 16.69 29.65 0.98
C GLU A 160 15.46 28.82 0.52
N LEU A 161 15.62 28.00 -0.52
CA LEU A 161 14.58 27.08 -1.01
C LEU A 161 14.52 25.82 -0.15
N ALA A 162 15.66 25.25 0.20
CA ALA A 162 15.73 24.07 1.06
C ALA A 162 15.14 24.35 2.45
N MET A 163 15.40 25.55 2.99
CA MET A 163 14.87 25.99 4.28
C MET A 163 13.47 26.59 4.21
N ARG A 164 12.91 26.75 2.98
CA ARG A 164 11.59 27.35 2.70
C ARG A 164 11.47 28.78 3.21
N GLU A 165 12.47 29.62 2.95
CA GLU A 165 12.39 31.02 3.29
C GLU A 165 11.24 31.71 2.57
N LYS A 166 10.44 32.48 3.29
CA LYS A 166 9.16 33.00 2.83
C LYS A 166 9.27 33.80 1.53
N GLU A 167 10.28 34.65 1.43
CA GLU A 167 10.52 35.51 0.26
C GLU A 167 10.95 34.69 -0.96
N ALA A 168 11.84 33.69 -0.77
CA ALA A 168 12.31 32.78 -1.82
C ALA A 168 11.15 31.93 -2.34
N ILE A 169 10.34 31.35 -1.46
CA ILE A 169 9.15 30.56 -1.85
C ILE A 169 8.14 31.45 -2.59
N ALA A 170 7.85 32.65 -2.10
CA ALA A 170 6.90 33.57 -2.76
C ALA A 170 7.38 33.98 -4.16
N LYS A 171 8.69 34.18 -4.34
CA LYS A 171 9.30 34.51 -5.63
C LYS A 171 9.18 33.32 -6.60
N VAL A 172 9.69 32.14 -6.21
CA VAL A 172 9.73 30.97 -7.10
C VAL A 172 8.33 30.44 -7.44
N THR A 173 7.36 30.58 -6.53
CA THR A 173 5.95 30.24 -6.81
C THR A 173 5.38 31.07 -7.97
N LYS A 174 5.79 32.31 -8.12
CA LYS A 174 5.38 33.15 -9.26
C LYS A 174 6.13 32.79 -10.53
N GLU A 175 7.42 32.51 -10.41
CA GLU A 175 8.28 32.17 -11.55
C GLU A 175 7.91 30.81 -12.16
N LEU A 176 7.49 29.84 -11.36
CA LEU A 176 7.12 28.49 -11.77
C LEU A 176 5.60 28.25 -11.82
N ALA A 177 4.79 29.31 -11.94
CA ALA A 177 3.33 29.19 -11.84
C ALA A 177 2.73 28.18 -12.83
N ASP A 178 3.22 28.14 -14.08
CA ASP A 178 2.74 27.21 -15.12
C ASP A 178 3.14 25.77 -14.82
N GLU A 179 4.35 25.53 -14.29
CA GLU A 179 4.82 24.20 -13.88
C GLU A 179 4.03 23.68 -12.67
N ILE A 180 3.75 24.54 -11.70
CA ILE A 180 2.91 24.22 -10.55
C ILE A 180 1.51 23.81 -11.03
N GLU A 181 0.95 24.54 -11.97
CA GLU A 181 -0.38 24.24 -12.52
C GLU A 181 -0.38 22.93 -13.33
N LEU A 182 0.70 22.62 -14.05
CA LEU A 182 0.90 21.34 -14.72
C LEU A 182 0.85 20.18 -13.71
N HIS A 183 1.58 20.27 -12.59
CA HIS A 183 1.56 19.21 -11.56
C HIS A 183 0.19 19.10 -10.87
N CYS A 184 -0.52 20.19 -10.66
CA CYS A 184 -1.91 20.17 -10.19
C CYS A 184 -2.84 19.45 -11.20
N PHE A 185 -2.70 19.74 -12.48
CA PHE A 185 -3.44 19.08 -13.56
C PHE A 185 -3.16 17.58 -13.61
N ILE A 186 -1.89 17.16 -13.52
CA ILE A 186 -1.50 15.75 -13.51
C ILE A 186 -2.19 15.00 -12.36
N GLN A 187 -2.21 15.57 -11.16
CA GLN A 187 -2.87 14.96 -10.01
C GLN A 187 -4.40 14.93 -10.16
N PHE A 188 -4.98 15.91 -10.81
CA PHE A 188 -6.41 15.90 -11.14
C PHE A 188 -6.77 14.74 -12.08
N ILE A 189 -6.02 14.57 -13.15
CA ILE A 189 -6.23 13.47 -14.12
C ILE A 189 -6.02 12.10 -13.44
N PHE A 190 -4.95 11.94 -12.66
CA PHE A 190 -4.74 10.73 -11.87
C PHE A 190 -5.96 10.41 -11.00
N SER A 191 -6.43 11.39 -10.25
CA SER A 191 -7.57 11.23 -9.34
C SER A 191 -8.87 10.84 -10.08
N GLN A 192 -9.12 11.43 -11.26
CA GLN A 192 -10.25 11.07 -12.09
C GLN A 192 -10.19 9.60 -12.56
N GLN A 193 -9.06 9.21 -13.12
CA GLN A 193 -8.90 7.87 -13.70
C GLN A 193 -8.90 6.80 -12.58
N TRP A 194 -8.22 7.05 -11.46
CA TRP A 194 -8.22 6.14 -10.31
C TRP A 194 -9.62 5.96 -9.71
N THR A 195 -10.32 7.08 -9.49
CA THR A 195 -11.68 7.03 -8.93
C THR A 195 -12.63 6.23 -9.84
N ALA A 196 -12.50 6.39 -11.16
CA ALA A 196 -13.30 5.66 -12.13
C ALA A 196 -12.97 4.15 -12.10
N LEU A 197 -11.70 3.78 -12.08
CA LEU A 197 -11.26 2.37 -12.02
C LEU A 197 -11.68 1.70 -10.71
N LYS A 198 -11.45 2.36 -9.55
CA LYS A 198 -11.87 1.82 -8.24
C LYS A 198 -13.38 1.62 -8.20
N LYS A 199 -14.15 2.60 -8.69
CA LYS A 199 -15.61 2.48 -8.76
C LYS A 199 -16.03 1.30 -9.63
N TYR A 200 -15.38 1.10 -10.77
CA TYR A 200 -15.63 -0.03 -11.66
C TYR A 200 -15.35 -1.35 -10.96
N ALA A 201 -14.18 -1.49 -10.31
CA ALA A 201 -13.83 -2.68 -9.55
C ALA A 201 -14.87 -3.00 -8.47
N ASN A 202 -15.29 -1.99 -7.68
CA ASN A 202 -16.30 -2.18 -6.64
C ASN A 202 -17.68 -2.57 -7.22
N GLN A 203 -18.08 -2.04 -8.38
CA GLN A 203 -19.30 -2.43 -9.06
C GLN A 203 -19.26 -3.89 -9.57
N HIS A 204 -18.06 -4.41 -9.85
CA HIS A 204 -17.80 -5.79 -10.23
C HIS A 204 -17.45 -6.70 -9.03
N HIS A 205 -17.74 -6.22 -7.81
CA HIS A 205 -17.53 -6.95 -6.54
C HIS A 205 -16.07 -7.25 -6.21
N VAL A 206 -15.15 -6.51 -6.82
CA VAL A 206 -13.72 -6.53 -6.54
C VAL A 206 -13.38 -5.34 -5.64
N GLN A 207 -12.80 -5.61 -4.47
CA GLN A 207 -12.30 -4.61 -3.54
C GLN A 207 -10.78 -4.43 -3.73
N ILE A 208 -10.30 -3.21 -3.53
CA ILE A 208 -8.87 -2.90 -3.68
C ILE A 208 -8.20 -2.94 -2.32
N ILE A 209 -7.16 -3.78 -2.21
CA ILE A 209 -6.20 -3.71 -1.10
C ILE A 209 -5.03 -2.87 -1.59
N GLY A 210 -4.85 -1.68 -1.01
CA GLY A 210 -3.69 -0.85 -1.28
C GLY A 210 -2.62 -1.00 -0.22
N ASP A 211 -1.42 -0.56 -0.52
CA ASP A 211 -0.27 -0.64 0.36
C ASP A 211 0.16 0.76 0.82
N MET A 212 0.50 0.89 2.09
CA MET A 212 0.93 2.13 2.71
C MET A 212 2.24 1.91 3.47
N PRO A 213 3.38 2.39 2.94
CA PRO A 213 4.64 2.36 3.67
C PRO A 213 4.54 3.11 4.99
N ILE A 214 5.10 2.57 6.08
CA ILE A 214 5.14 3.30 7.36
C ILE A 214 5.93 4.59 7.22
N TYR A 215 7.11 4.53 6.59
CA TYR A 215 8.00 5.68 6.46
C TYR A 215 7.74 6.49 5.18
N VAL A 216 8.38 7.65 5.11
CA VAL A 216 8.42 8.51 3.92
C VAL A 216 9.86 8.63 3.44
N SER A 217 10.07 8.96 2.18
CA SER A 217 11.40 9.26 1.66
C SER A 217 11.95 10.55 2.28
N TYR A 218 13.27 10.62 2.52
CA TYR A 218 13.90 11.88 2.92
C TYR A 218 13.72 12.95 1.84
N ASP A 219 13.86 12.57 0.57
CA ASP A 219 13.56 13.43 -0.57
C ASP A 219 12.06 13.36 -0.89
N SER A 220 11.25 14.03 -0.05
CA SER A 220 9.79 14.11 -0.19
C SER A 220 9.25 15.47 0.21
N THR A 221 8.06 15.77 -0.30
CA THR A 221 7.30 16.96 0.04
C THR A 221 7.06 17.05 1.55
N GLU A 222 6.73 15.94 2.19
CA GLU A 222 6.39 15.88 3.60
C GLU A 222 7.56 16.33 4.48
N VAL A 223 8.78 15.86 4.18
CA VAL A 223 9.99 16.24 4.94
C VAL A 223 10.39 17.69 4.66
N TRP A 224 10.30 18.12 3.42
CA TRP A 224 10.62 19.50 3.04
C TRP A 224 9.67 20.53 3.65
N VAL A 225 8.36 20.23 3.66
CA VAL A 225 7.30 21.15 4.11
C VAL A 225 7.10 21.14 5.61
N SER A 226 7.13 19.96 6.23
CA SER A 226 6.77 19.75 7.64
C SER A 226 7.89 18.99 8.40
N PRO A 227 9.10 19.55 8.46
CA PRO A 227 10.26 18.88 9.07
C PRO A 227 10.06 18.55 10.56
N GLU A 228 9.18 19.26 11.26
CA GLU A 228 8.82 19.00 12.65
C GLU A 228 8.15 17.65 12.90
N LEU A 229 7.63 17.00 11.86
CA LEU A 229 7.09 15.64 11.92
C LEU A 229 8.18 14.57 12.09
N PHE A 230 9.44 14.92 11.85
CA PHE A 230 10.56 13.98 11.75
C PHE A 230 11.64 14.32 12.76
N ASP A 231 12.50 13.35 13.07
CA ASP A 231 13.65 13.48 13.96
C ASP A 231 14.86 14.01 13.16
N LEU A 232 14.85 15.32 12.93
CA LEU A 232 15.84 16.05 12.13
C LEU A 232 16.63 17.03 13.00
N ASP A 233 17.83 17.36 12.57
CA ASP A 233 18.63 18.44 13.15
C ASP A 233 18.20 19.84 12.62
N LYS A 234 18.95 20.88 12.98
CA LYS A 234 18.65 22.28 12.60
C LYS A 234 18.81 22.54 11.09
N GLU A 235 19.65 21.77 10.43
CA GLU A 235 19.89 21.79 9.00
C GLU A 235 18.90 20.88 8.25
N LYS A 236 17.87 20.35 8.93
CA LYS A 236 16.89 19.38 8.43
C LYS A 236 17.50 18.04 7.98
N LYS A 237 18.70 17.69 8.47
CA LYS A 237 19.28 16.37 8.22
C LYS A 237 18.73 15.36 9.23
N PRO A 238 18.48 14.10 8.82
CA PRO A 238 18.09 13.06 9.76
C PRO A 238 19.14 12.86 10.85
N VAL A 239 18.71 12.71 12.10
CA VAL A 239 19.59 12.32 13.20
C VAL A 239 19.85 10.82 13.15
N GLU A 240 18.80 10.06 12.98
CA GLU A 240 18.79 8.62 12.76
C GLU A 240 17.82 8.28 11.62
N VAL A 241 18.02 7.15 10.98
CA VAL A 241 17.18 6.66 9.88
C VAL A 241 16.65 5.26 10.17
N ALA A 242 15.59 4.90 9.45
CA ALA A 242 14.94 3.61 9.58
C ALA A 242 15.73 2.48 8.91
N GLY A 243 15.52 1.27 9.42
CA GLY A 243 16.04 0.04 8.85
C GLY A 243 15.63 -1.18 9.65
N CYS A 244 16.29 -2.31 9.40
CA CYS A 244 16.16 -3.54 10.15
C CYS A 244 17.51 -4.01 10.70
N PRO A 245 17.55 -4.67 11.87
CA PRO A 245 18.78 -5.23 12.41
C PRO A 245 19.31 -6.36 11.52
N PRO A 246 20.60 -6.71 11.70
CA PRO A 246 21.18 -7.92 11.12
C PRO A 246 20.36 -9.18 11.43
N ASP A 247 20.20 -10.03 10.42
CA ASP A 247 19.57 -11.35 10.54
C ASP A 247 20.33 -12.39 9.70
N PRO A 248 19.97 -13.70 9.75
CA PRO A 248 20.63 -14.72 8.96
C PRO A 248 20.55 -14.54 7.44
N PHE A 249 19.60 -13.75 6.93
CA PHE A 249 19.42 -13.46 5.50
C PHE A 249 20.11 -12.16 5.07
N ALA A 250 20.26 -11.21 5.99
CA ALA A 250 20.91 -9.92 5.79
C ALA A 250 21.92 -9.67 6.95
N PRO A 251 23.16 -10.18 6.86
CA PRO A 251 24.15 -10.07 7.95
C PRO A 251 24.53 -8.65 8.35
N GLU A 252 24.37 -7.68 7.44
CA GLU A 252 24.59 -6.24 7.70
C GLU A 252 23.30 -5.50 8.08
N GLY A 253 22.18 -6.22 8.16
CA GLY A 253 20.84 -5.66 8.31
C GLY A 253 20.38 -4.93 7.04
N GLN A 254 19.33 -4.14 7.17
CA GLN A 254 18.79 -3.34 6.07
C GLN A 254 18.81 -1.86 6.47
N LEU A 255 19.49 -1.03 5.68
CA LEU A 255 19.53 0.41 5.83
C LEU A 255 18.57 1.04 4.80
N TRP A 256 17.39 1.48 5.25
CA TRP A 256 16.37 2.04 4.35
C TRP A 256 16.55 3.54 4.09
N GLY A 257 17.19 4.27 5.01
CA GLY A 257 17.51 5.68 4.83
C GLY A 257 16.35 6.66 5.06
N ASN A 258 15.16 6.18 5.37
CA ASN A 258 14.00 7.02 5.65
C ASN A 258 14.18 7.74 7.00
N PRO A 259 13.84 9.04 7.13
CA PRO A 259 13.88 9.75 8.40
C PRO A 259 12.88 9.16 9.39
N LEU A 260 13.24 9.15 10.67
CA LEU A 260 12.37 8.68 11.74
C LEU A 260 11.37 9.78 12.14
N TYR A 261 10.20 9.35 12.65
CA TYR A 261 9.18 10.28 13.12
C TYR A 261 9.51 10.87 14.48
N ASN A 262 9.24 12.16 14.65
CA ASN A 262 9.19 12.83 15.95
C ASN A 262 7.88 12.48 16.67
N TRP A 263 7.82 11.31 17.30
CA TRP A 263 6.62 10.82 17.96
C TRP A 263 6.09 11.73 19.06
N ALA A 264 6.98 12.50 19.71
CA ALA A 264 6.56 13.48 20.73
C ALA A 264 5.76 14.64 20.10
N TYR A 265 6.16 15.11 18.91
CA TYR A 265 5.40 16.11 18.17
C TYR A 265 4.07 15.55 17.67
N HIS A 266 4.08 14.33 17.11
CA HIS A 266 2.84 13.67 16.67
C HIS A 266 1.85 13.48 17.81
N GLU A 267 2.30 13.06 18.97
CA GLU A 267 1.44 12.92 20.16
C GLU A 267 0.87 14.27 20.61
N LYS A 268 1.70 15.31 20.69
CA LYS A 268 1.29 16.68 21.05
C LYS A 268 0.27 17.25 20.08
N SER A 269 0.40 16.96 18.79
CA SER A 269 -0.55 17.38 17.73
C SER A 269 -1.75 16.42 17.59
N ASN A 270 -1.97 15.51 18.54
CA ASN A 270 -3.03 14.50 18.53
C ASN A 270 -3.02 13.65 17.25
N TYR A 271 -1.85 13.33 16.72
CA TYR A 271 -1.62 12.55 15.49
C TYR A 271 -2.34 13.09 14.26
N LYS A 272 -2.57 14.41 14.18
CA LYS A 272 -3.32 15.05 13.09
C LYS A 272 -2.83 14.65 11.70
N TRP A 273 -1.51 14.64 11.49
CA TRP A 273 -0.93 14.25 10.21
C TRP A 273 -1.21 12.78 9.86
N TRP A 274 -1.11 11.87 10.85
CA TRP A 274 -1.43 10.46 10.65
C TRP A 274 -2.92 10.24 10.36
N THR A 275 -3.80 10.99 11.01
CA THR A 275 -5.24 10.97 10.72
C THR A 275 -5.50 11.39 9.27
N ALA A 276 -4.88 12.48 8.80
CA ALA A 276 -5.01 12.93 7.42
C ALA A 276 -4.47 11.89 6.43
N ARG A 277 -3.29 11.31 6.69
CA ARG A 277 -2.67 10.28 5.85
C ARG A 277 -3.53 9.02 5.74
N LEU A 278 -4.04 8.50 6.86
CA LEU A 278 -4.89 7.31 6.88
C LEU A 278 -6.27 7.58 6.25
N ASN A 279 -6.83 8.78 6.43
CA ASN A 279 -8.05 9.20 5.75
C ASN A 279 -7.87 9.25 4.23
N HIS A 280 -6.75 9.80 3.76
CA HIS A 280 -6.41 9.81 2.34
C HIS A 280 -6.26 8.39 1.79
N ALA A 281 -5.50 7.51 2.46
CA ALA A 281 -5.36 6.11 2.07
C ALA A 281 -6.72 5.39 2.01
N ALA A 282 -7.60 5.62 2.98
CA ALA A 282 -8.96 5.05 2.99
C ALA A 282 -9.85 5.56 1.85
N SER A 283 -9.58 6.75 1.31
CA SER A 283 -10.25 7.26 0.11
C SER A 283 -9.78 6.53 -1.16
N LEU A 284 -8.51 6.17 -1.21
CA LEU A 284 -7.92 5.46 -2.35
C LEU A 284 -8.25 3.97 -2.35
N TYR A 285 -8.28 3.31 -1.19
CA TYR A 285 -8.38 1.86 -1.05
C TYR A 285 -9.61 1.43 -0.27
N ASP A 286 -10.03 0.18 -0.42
CA ASP A 286 -11.10 -0.43 0.39
C ASP A 286 -10.53 -1.11 1.64
N VAL A 287 -9.28 -1.57 1.54
CA VAL A 287 -8.47 -2.14 2.63
C VAL A 287 -7.06 -1.58 2.52
N ILE A 288 -6.46 -1.20 3.64
CA ILE A 288 -5.10 -0.65 3.70
C ILE A 288 -4.18 -1.72 4.31
N ARG A 289 -3.23 -2.24 3.53
CA ARG A 289 -2.08 -2.96 4.11
C ARG A 289 -1.08 -1.91 4.59
N ILE A 290 -0.76 -1.94 5.86
CA ILE A 290 0.30 -1.08 6.41
C ILE A 290 1.58 -1.88 6.45
N ASP A 291 2.54 -1.44 5.65
CA ASP A 291 3.87 -2.00 5.57
C ASP A 291 4.68 -1.73 6.84
N HIS A 292 5.48 -2.71 7.27
CA HIS A 292 6.30 -2.68 8.48
C HIS A 292 5.53 -2.21 9.73
N PHE A 293 4.33 -2.75 9.94
CA PHE A 293 3.42 -2.34 11.03
C PHE A 293 4.05 -2.45 12.42
N ARG A 294 4.98 -3.39 12.61
CA ARG A 294 5.69 -3.53 13.87
C ARG A 294 6.42 -2.24 14.31
N GLY A 295 6.80 -1.38 13.37
CA GLY A 295 7.47 -0.09 13.61
C GLY A 295 6.67 0.86 14.51
N PHE A 296 5.35 0.70 14.61
CA PHE A 296 4.53 1.45 15.56
C PHE A 296 4.68 0.97 17.01
N GLU A 297 5.08 -0.26 17.26
CA GLU A 297 5.41 -0.75 18.62
C GLU A 297 6.86 -0.40 18.96
N SER A 298 7.78 -0.79 18.09
CA SER A 298 9.20 -0.45 18.17
C SER A 298 9.85 -0.51 16.80
N TYR A 299 10.72 0.42 16.52
CA TYR A 299 11.41 0.58 15.25
C TYR A 299 12.92 0.57 15.45
N TYR A 300 13.65 0.16 14.42
CA TYR A 300 15.09 0.09 14.45
C TYR A 300 15.68 1.38 13.88
N ALA A 301 16.43 2.11 14.74
CA ALA A 301 17.01 3.41 14.45
C ALA A 301 18.52 3.25 14.22
N ILE A 302 19.01 3.75 13.09
CA ILE A 302 20.40 3.66 12.66
C ILE A 302 20.94 5.08 12.56
N PRO A 303 22.12 5.40 13.12
CA PRO A 303 22.70 6.73 13.00
C PRO A 303 22.84 7.15 11.52
N TYR A 304 22.41 8.36 11.18
CA TYR A 304 22.51 8.87 9.81
C TYR A 304 23.96 8.86 9.32
N GLY A 305 24.18 8.46 8.06
CA GLY A 305 25.51 8.32 7.47
C GLY A 305 26.23 7.01 7.81
N SER A 306 25.57 6.07 8.55
CA SER A 306 26.12 4.73 8.75
C SER A 306 26.20 3.95 7.43
N PRO A 307 27.25 3.12 7.22
CA PRO A 307 27.39 2.33 6.01
C PRO A 307 26.43 1.13 5.94
N ASN A 308 25.92 0.68 7.08
CA ASN A 308 25.00 -0.46 7.22
C ASN A 308 24.17 -0.34 8.50
N ALA A 309 23.36 -1.35 8.81
CA ALA A 309 22.45 -1.34 9.95
C ALA A 309 23.02 -1.97 11.25
N VAL A 310 24.28 -2.41 11.27
CA VAL A 310 24.88 -3.15 12.42
C VAL A 310 24.83 -2.35 13.72
N ASN A 311 25.05 -1.03 13.67
CA ASN A 311 25.13 -0.15 14.84
C ASN A 311 23.79 0.51 15.20
N GLY A 312 22.68 -0.01 14.73
CA GLY A 312 21.37 0.51 15.07
C GLY A 312 20.88 0.06 16.45
N ARG A 313 19.75 0.63 16.87
CA ARG A 313 19.11 0.33 18.16
C ARG A 313 17.58 0.37 18.06
N TRP A 314 16.92 -0.40 18.92
CA TRP A 314 15.47 -0.35 19.03
C TRP A 314 15.00 0.89 19.81
N ARG A 315 14.01 1.59 19.25
CA ARG A 315 13.29 2.71 19.88
C ARG A 315 11.78 2.39 19.92
N LYS A 316 11.10 2.92 20.95
CA LYS A 316 9.65 2.73 21.12
C LYS A 316 8.85 3.64 20.19
N GLY A 317 7.83 3.05 19.54
CA GLY A 317 6.85 3.77 18.74
C GLY A 317 5.62 4.23 19.56
N PRO A 318 4.63 4.86 18.90
CA PRO A 318 3.41 5.37 19.54
C PRO A 318 2.44 4.26 19.98
N ASN A 319 2.67 3.03 19.56
CA ASN A 319 1.86 1.86 19.86
C ASN A 319 0.38 2.05 19.47
N LYS A 320 -0.54 1.37 20.14
CA LYS A 320 -2.00 1.45 19.90
C LYS A 320 -2.61 2.84 20.05
N LYS A 321 -1.93 3.77 20.77
CA LYS A 321 -2.44 5.12 21.04
C LYS A 321 -2.74 5.89 19.76
N LEU A 322 -1.86 5.82 18.75
CA LEU A 322 -2.07 6.43 17.45
C LEU A 322 -3.38 5.93 16.82
N PHE A 323 -3.51 4.62 16.65
CA PHE A 323 -4.68 4.01 15.97
C PHE A 323 -5.98 4.21 16.74
N GLN A 324 -5.92 4.22 18.06
CA GLN A 324 -7.09 4.55 18.91
C GLN A 324 -7.52 6.01 18.73
N THR A 325 -6.58 6.93 18.55
CA THR A 325 -6.87 8.34 18.29
C THR A 325 -7.46 8.51 16.89
N VAL A 326 -6.84 7.95 15.87
CA VAL A 326 -7.36 7.95 14.49
C VAL A 326 -8.75 7.31 14.41
N GLY A 327 -8.97 6.18 15.09
CA GLY A 327 -10.26 5.49 15.10
C GLY A 327 -11.39 6.28 15.77
N LYS A 328 -11.09 7.22 16.68
CA LYS A 328 -12.09 8.15 17.25
C LYS A 328 -12.55 9.18 16.21
N GLU A 329 -11.67 9.61 15.33
CA GLU A 329 -11.96 10.64 14.31
C GLU A 329 -12.56 10.05 13.04
N LEU A 330 -11.98 8.95 12.53
CA LEU A 330 -12.34 8.36 11.23
C LEU A 330 -13.31 7.17 11.34
N GLY A 331 -13.53 6.64 12.54
CA GLY A 331 -14.22 5.36 12.70
C GLY A 331 -13.31 4.16 12.42
N ALA A 332 -13.93 3.00 12.21
CA ALA A 332 -13.20 1.76 11.92
C ALA A 332 -12.63 1.78 10.50
N LEU A 333 -11.34 1.59 10.36
CA LEU A 333 -10.65 1.39 9.10
C LEU A 333 -10.38 -0.11 8.87
N ASN A 334 -10.46 -0.55 7.62
CA ASN A 334 -10.08 -1.89 7.23
C ASN A 334 -8.56 -1.93 7.04
N ILE A 335 -7.83 -2.45 8.01
CA ILE A 335 -6.37 -2.49 8.00
C ILE A 335 -5.89 -3.94 8.04
N ILE A 336 -4.92 -4.28 7.21
CA ILE A 336 -4.06 -5.46 7.29
C ILE A 336 -2.71 -4.98 7.80
N ALA A 337 -2.20 -5.59 8.86
CA ALA A 337 -0.92 -5.23 9.43
C ALA A 337 0.17 -6.18 8.92
N GLU A 338 1.22 -5.65 8.32
CA GLU A 338 2.41 -6.43 8.02
C GLU A 338 3.19 -6.66 9.32
N ASP A 339 3.14 -7.90 9.81
CA ASP A 339 3.76 -8.37 11.05
C ASP A 339 4.79 -9.47 10.75
N LEU A 340 5.69 -9.20 9.80
CA LEU A 340 6.78 -10.09 9.42
C LEU A 340 8.11 -9.72 10.13
N GLY A 341 9.06 -10.65 10.13
CA GLY A 341 10.38 -10.46 10.75
C GLY A 341 10.40 -10.64 12.26
N PHE A 342 11.09 -9.77 13.00
CA PHE A 342 11.27 -9.88 14.47
C PHE A 342 9.99 -9.51 15.23
N ILE A 343 9.09 -10.43 15.45
CA ILE A 343 7.82 -10.20 16.13
C ILE A 343 7.93 -10.46 17.62
N THR A 344 7.75 -9.39 18.43
CA THR A 344 7.77 -9.44 19.89
C THR A 344 6.38 -9.69 20.48
N PRO A 345 6.29 -10.13 21.76
CA PRO A 345 5.00 -10.19 22.45
C PRO A 345 4.25 -8.85 22.47
N GLY A 346 4.97 -7.71 22.48
CA GLY A 346 4.40 -6.36 22.39
C GLY A 346 3.67 -6.11 21.07
N VAL A 347 4.26 -6.51 19.94
CA VAL A 347 3.62 -6.41 18.61
C VAL A 347 2.35 -7.26 18.56
N ARG A 348 2.41 -8.52 19.03
CA ARG A 348 1.24 -9.41 19.08
C ARG A 348 0.12 -8.83 19.96
N ALA A 349 0.47 -8.24 21.11
CA ALA A 349 -0.49 -7.59 22.01
C ALA A 349 -1.12 -6.35 21.36
N MET A 350 -0.34 -5.56 20.60
CA MET A 350 -0.84 -4.39 19.86
C MET A 350 -1.83 -4.81 18.77
N LEU A 351 -1.50 -5.79 17.94
CA LEU A 351 -2.39 -6.33 16.89
C LEU A 351 -3.71 -6.83 17.48
N LYS A 352 -3.63 -7.63 18.55
CA LYS A 352 -4.81 -8.15 19.25
C LYS A 352 -5.69 -7.03 19.80
N ALA A 353 -5.09 -5.99 20.40
CA ALA A 353 -5.81 -4.87 20.97
C ALA A 353 -6.50 -3.98 19.92
N LEU A 354 -5.94 -3.91 18.70
CA LEU A 354 -6.46 -3.14 17.57
C LEU A 354 -7.39 -3.96 16.68
N HIS A 355 -7.46 -5.26 16.88
CA HIS A 355 -8.20 -6.19 16.02
C HIS A 355 -7.80 -6.09 14.54
N TYR A 356 -6.50 -5.97 14.25
CA TYR A 356 -5.98 -5.99 12.88
C TYR A 356 -5.45 -7.39 12.54
N PRO A 357 -5.84 -7.97 11.38
CA PRO A 357 -5.26 -9.23 10.92
C PRO A 357 -3.80 -9.03 10.54
N GLY A 358 -2.96 -9.95 11.01
CA GLY A 358 -1.57 -10.06 10.58
C GLY A 358 -1.43 -10.97 9.35
N MET A 359 -0.21 -11.16 8.89
CA MET A 359 0.13 -11.87 7.66
C MET A 359 0.79 -13.23 7.96
N LYS A 360 0.48 -14.22 7.15
CA LYS A 360 1.10 -15.56 7.16
C LYS A 360 1.60 -15.86 5.75
N VAL A 361 2.91 -15.93 5.57
CA VAL A 361 3.56 -16.14 4.27
C VAL A 361 4.04 -17.58 4.16
N LEU A 362 3.39 -18.38 3.32
CA LEU A 362 3.64 -19.82 3.25
C LEU A 362 5.07 -20.17 2.83
N GLN A 363 5.71 -19.38 1.99
CA GLN A 363 7.13 -19.58 1.62
C GLN A 363 8.05 -19.67 2.83
N PHE A 364 7.72 -19.00 3.95
CA PHE A 364 8.51 -19.04 5.19
C PHE A 364 8.22 -20.28 6.05
N GLY A 365 7.19 -21.07 5.71
CA GLY A 365 6.75 -22.21 6.51
C GLY A 365 7.53 -23.50 6.28
N PHE A 366 8.30 -23.63 5.19
CA PHE A 366 8.90 -24.90 4.78
C PHE A 366 10.37 -25.06 5.22
N ASP A 367 10.70 -24.63 6.44
CA ASP A 367 12.03 -24.72 7.05
C ASP A 367 12.31 -26.04 7.77
N SER A 368 11.35 -26.97 7.75
CA SER A 368 11.34 -28.27 8.44
C SER A 368 10.94 -28.21 9.92
N ASP A 369 10.56 -27.06 10.44
CA ASP A 369 9.96 -26.93 11.77
C ASP A 369 8.44 -27.14 11.68
N PRO A 370 7.88 -28.17 12.32
CA PRO A 370 6.43 -28.40 12.31
C PRO A 370 5.64 -27.35 13.10
N ASP A 371 6.30 -26.61 14.00
CA ASP A 371 5.67 -25.58 14.82
C ASP A 371 5.75 -24.18 14.18
N ASN A 372 6.32 -24.08 12.94
CA ASN A 372 6.42 -22.81 12.22
C ASN A 372 5.04 -22.15 12.05
N GLU A 373 4.91 -20.90 12.52
CA GLU A 373 3.66 -20.16 12.53
C GLU A 373 3.08 -19.80 11.16
N HIS A 374 3.87 -19.93 10.09
CA HIS A 374 3.43 -19.71 8.71
C HIS A 374 2.79 -20.95 8.07
N LEU A 375 2.82 -22.09 8.74
CA LEU A 375 2.13 -23.31 8.30
C LEU A 375 0.64 -23.25 8.70
N PRO A 376 -0.31 -23.51 7.80
CA PRO A 376 -1.74 -23.35 8.06
C PRO A 376 -2.30 -24.11 9.27
N HIS A 377 -1.72 -25.26 9.65
CA HIS A 377 -2.17 -26.02 10.82
C HIS A 377 -1.81 -25.35 12.15
N ASN A 378 -0.89 -24.36 12.14
CA ASN A 378 -0.49 -23.56 13.30
C ASN A 378 -1.21 -22.20 13.39
N PHE A 379 -2.09 -21.89 12.45
CA PHE A 379 -2.84 -20.62 12.50
C PHE A 379 -3.75 -20.60 13.73
N GLN A 380 -3.50 -19.68 14.64
CA GLN A 380 -4.20 -19.58 15.92
C GLN A 380 -5.61 -18.99 15.80
N SER A 381 -5.91 -18.33 14.69
CA SER A 381 -7.18 -17.65 14.44
C SER A 381 -7.43 -17.55 12.94
N PRO A 382 -8.69 -17.58 12.48
CA PRO A 382 -9.02 -17.22 11.11
C PRO A 382 -8.75 -15.75 10.79
N HIS A 383 -8.62 -14.88 11.79
CA HIS A 383 -8.38 -13.46 11.63
C HIS A 383 -6.92 -13.17 11.27
N CYS A 384 -6.54 -13.62 10.08
CA CYS A 384 -5.24 -13.40 9.45
C CYS A 384 -5.38 -13.46 7.94
N VAL A 385 -4.33 -13.05 7.23
CA VAL A 385 -4.21 -13.14 5.77
C VAL A 385 -3.11 -14.14 5.42
N ALA A 386 -3.46 -15.18 4.68
CA ALA A 386 -2.50 -16.17 4.18
C ALA A 386 -1.99 -15.75 2.81
N TYR A 387 -0.69 -15.62 2.66
CA TYR A 387 -0.02 -15.30 1.39
C TYR A 387 0.78 -16.51 0.91
N THR A 388 0.82 -16.74 -0.40
CA THR A 388 1.82 -17.63 -1.01
C THR A 388 3.21 -17.01 -0.88
N GLY A 389 3.33 -15.76 -1.25
CA GLY A 389 4.43 -14.83 -1.11
C GLY A 389 3.92 -13.41 -1.30
N THR A 390 4.70 -12.40 -0.90
CA THR A 390 4.45 -10.98 -1.17
C THR A 390 5.29 -10.52 -2.37
N HIS A 391 5.18 -9.25 -2.75
CA HIS A 391 6.03 -8.64 -3.79
C HIS A 391 7.55 -8.70 -3.46
N ASP A 392 7.92 -8.89 -2.19
CA ASP A 392 9.31 -9.02 -1.73
C ASP A 392 9.82 -10.47 -1.78
N ASN A 393 8.92 -11.42 -2.00
CA ASN A 393 9.27 -12.84 -2.10
C ASN A 393 9.57 -13.24 -3.55
N GLU A 394 10.23 -14.37 -3.70
CA GLU A 394 10.35 -15.04 -4.99
C GLU A 394 8.98 -15.43 -5.55
N THR A 395 8.86 -15.64 -6.86
CA THR A 395 7.77 -16.45 -7.42
C THR A 395 7.85 -17.86 -6.81
N LEU A 396 6.74 -18.57 -6.70
CA LEU A 396 6.77 -19.94 -6.14
C LEU A 396 7.72 -20.86 -6.93
N LYS A 397 7.84 -20.66 -8.23
CA LYS A 397 8.77 -21.42 -9.06
C LYS A 397 10.23 -21.04 -8.77
N GLY A 398 10.55 -19.75 -8.67
CA GLY A 398 11.87 -19.26 -8.29
C GLY A 398 12.26 -19.70 -6.87
N TRP A 399 11.32 -19.60 -5.92
CA TRP A 399 11.50 -20.12 -4.55
C TRP A 399 11.82 -21.62 -4.56
N LEU A 400 11.09 -22.40 -5.35
CA LEU A 400 11.31 -23.83 -5.45
C LEU A 400 12.68 -24.18 -6.05
N GLU A 401 13.15 -23.41 -7.01
CA GLU A 401 14.48 -23.57 -7.61
C GLU A 401 15.61 -23.26 -6.62
N ALA A 402 15.46 -22.18 -5.85
CA ALA A 402 16.42 -21.74 -4.84
C ALA A 402 16.40 -22.59 -3.56
N SER A 403 15.33 -23.38 -3.35
CA SER A 403 15.12 -24.14 -2.14
C SER A 403 16.09 -25.30 -1.97
N SER A 404 16.55 -25.52 -0.73
CA SER A 404 17.37 -26.67 -0.37
C SER A 404 16.67 -28.01 -0.60
N LYS A 405 17.44 -29.09 -0.75
CA LYS A 405 16.88 -30.46 -0.85
C LYS A 405 16.02 -30.83 0.37
N SER A 406 16.38 -30.38 1.57
CA SER A 406 15.61 -30.58 2.80
C SER A 406 14.27 -29.84 2.75
N THR A 407 14.25 -28.57 2.36
CA THR A 407 13.04 -27.76 2.16
C THR A 407 12.09 -28.41 1.16
N VAL A 408 12.59 -28.81 -0.01
CA VAL A 408 11.79 -29.51 -1.04
C VAL A 408 11.23 -30.83 -0.51
N LYS A 409 12.03 -31.60 0.22
CA LYS A 409 11.58 -32.86 0.81
C LYS A 409 10.48 -32.64 1.86
N TYR A 410 10.64 -31.62 2.69
CA TYR A 410 9.63 -31.24 3.69
C TYR A 410 8.34 -30.74 3.03
N ALA A 411 8.44 -29.83 2.06
CA ALA A 411 7.29 -29.32 1.31
C ALA A 411 6.50 -30.46 0.63
N LYS A 412 7.18 -31.38 -0.06
CA LYS A 412 6.53 -32.56 -0.65
C LYS A 412 5.77 -33.41 0.39
N LYS A 413 6.39 -33.66 1.55
CA LYS A 413 5.74 -34.42 2.63
C LYS A 413 4.54 -33.69 3.19
N TYR A 414 4.69 -32.41 3.48
CA TYR A 414 3.64 -31.58 4.06
C TYR A 414 2.44 -31.42 3.11
N LEU A 415 2.72 -31.06 1.86
CA LEU A 415 1.71 -30.83 0.81
C LEU A 415 1.17 -32.14 0.21
N ARG A 416 1.76 -33.30 0.57
CA ARG A 416 1.39 -34.63 0.05
C ARG A 416 1.45 -34.76 -1.46
N VAL A 417 2.45 -34.15 -2.08
CA VAL A 417 2.72 -34.23 -3.53
C VAL A 417 3.92 -35.14 -3.81
N SER A 418 3.90 -35.77 -4.97
CA SER A 418 4.95 -36.74 -5.36
C SER A 418 6.04 -36.10 -6.23
N LYS A 419 5.66 -35.16 -7.10
CA LYS A 419 6.57 -34.47 -8.02
C LYS A 419 6.97 -33.10 -7.48
N LYS A 420 8.20 -32.65 -7.80
CA LYS A 420 8.68 -31.31 -7.46
C LYS A 420 7.84 -30.24 -8.16
N SER A 421 7.43 -30.48 -9.41
CA SER A 421 6.63 -29.55 -10.22
C SER A 421 5.22 -29.31 -9.68
N GLU A 422 4.70 -30.14 -8.79
CA GLU A 422 3.36 -29.99 -8.19
C GLU A 422 3.36 -29.04 -6.99
N ILE A 423 4.55 -28.70 -6.45
CA ILE A 423 4.68 -27.92 -5.22
C ILE A 423 4.08 -26.50 -5.34
N PRO A 424 4.31 -25.71 -6.40
CA PRO A 424 3.76 -24.36 -6.52
C PRO A 424 2.23 -24.36 -6.40
N ASP A 425 1.53 -25.17 -7.19
CA ASP A 425 0.06 -25.29 -7.16
C ASP A 425 -0.43 -25.78 -5.79
N ALA A 426 0.29 -26.71 -5.18
CA ALA A 426 -0.05 -27.22 -3.87
C ALA A 426 0.13 -26.16 -2.77
N ILE A 427 1.09 -25.24 -2.87
CA ILE A 427 1.22 -24.10 -1.95
C ILE A 427 0.04 -23.15 -2.12
N VAL A 428 -0.36 -22.81 -3.35
CA VAL A 428 -1.55 -21.99 -3.62
C VAL A 428 -2.79 -22.67 -3.02
N ALA A 429 -3.00 -23.95 -3.30
CA ALA A 429 -4.11 -24.72 -2.75
C ALA A 429 -4.08 -24.75 -1.21
N CYS A 430 -2.90 -24.88 -0.60
CA CYS A 430 -2.71 -24.87 0.85
C CYS A 430 -3.10 -23.52 1.48
N ALA A 431 -2.77 -22.38 0.85
CA ALA A 431 -3.23 -21.06 1.27
C ALA A 431 -4.76 -20.95 1.19
N TRP A 432 -5.38 -21.43 0.11
CA TRP A 432 -6.85 -21.43 -0.06
C TRP A 432 -7.56 -22.36 0.91
N GLN A 433 -6.96 -23.48 1.25
CA GLN A 433 -7.48 -24.44 2.21
C GLN A 433 -7.44 -23.92 3.66
N SER A 434 -6.53 -23.01 3.97
CA SER A 434 -6.30 -22.50 5.33
C SER A 434 -7.56 -21.92 5.97
N ILE A 435 -7.54 -21.76 7.30
CA ILE A 435 -8.64 -21.11 8.05
C ILE A 435 -8.64 -19.58 7.89
N ALA A 436 -7.60 -18.99 7.30
CA ALA A 436 -7.47 -17.53 7.15
C ALA A 436 -8.70 -16.90 6.47
N GLU A 437 -9.15 -15.75 6.94
CA GLU A 437 -10.27 -15.01 6.35
C GLU A 437 -9.99 -14.56 4.92
N LEU A 438 -8.73 -14.27 4.62
CA LEU A 438 -8.27 -13.91 3.29
C LEU A 438 -7.06 -14.76 2.90
N ALA A 439 -7.05 -15.24 1.65
CA ALA A 439 -5.89 -15.86 1.02
C ALA A 439 -5.51 -15.05 -0.22
N VAL A 440 -4.24 -14.69 -0.36
CA VAL A 440 -3.71 -13.90 -1.47
C VAL A 440 -2.54 -14.64 -2.10
N ALA A 441 -2.50 -14.68 -3.42
CA ALA A 441 -1.35 -15.15 -4.19
C ALA A 441 -0.90 -14.07 -5.18
N GLN A 442 0.40 -14.06 -5.49
CA GLN A 442 0.92 -13.26 -6.58
C GLN A 442 0.36 -13.77 -7.91
N MET A 443 0.10 -12.87 -8.86
CA MET A 443 -0.33 -13.30 -10.21
C MET A 443 0.71 -14.21 -10.87
N GLN A 444 1.99 -13.93 -10.63
CA GLN A 444 3.12 -14.75 -11.09
C GLN A 444 3.02 -16.22 -10.67
N ASP A 445 2.44 -16.50 -9.50
CA ASP A 445 2.28 -17.86 -9.01
C ASP A 445 1.24 -18.64 -9.81
N PHE A 446 0.16 -17.99 -10.24
CA PHE A 446 -0.86 -18.57 -11.13
C PHE A 446 -0.36 -18.73 -12.58
N LEU A 447 0.55 -17.86 -13.01
CA LEU A 447 1.16 -17.91 -14.35
C LEU A 447 2.38 -18.86 -14.38
N HIS A 448 2.78 -19.42 -13.26
CA HIS A 448 4.00 -20.24 -13.13
C HIS A 448 5.27 -19.52 -13.61
N GLU A 449 5.37 -18.24 -13.27
CA GLU A 449 6.47 -17.40 -13.70
C GLU A 449 7.80 -17.78 -13.07
N GLU A 450 8.86 -17.65 -13.87
CA GLU A 450 10.24 -17.90 -13.47
C GLU A 450 10.74 -16.84 -12.46
N LYS A 451 11.88 -17.13 -11.84
CA LYS A 451 12.55 -16.24 -10.89
C LYS A 451 12.75 -14.81 -11.40
N ILE A 452 13.00 -14.63 -12.70
CA ILE A 452 13.23 -13.30 -13.30
C ILE A 452 12.00 -12.38 -13.17
N CYS A 453 10.82 -12.93 -13.00
CA CYS A 453 9.56 -12.22 -12.85
C CYS A 453 9.26 -11.79 -11.40
N ARG A 454 10.24 -11.94 -10.47
CA ARG A 454 10.15 -11.40 -9.13
C ARG A 454 10.02 -9.88 -9.15
N MET A 455 9.08 -9.33 -8.37
CA MET A 455 8.82 -7.90 -8.34
C MET A 455 9.93 -7.11 -7.66
N ASN A 456 10.33 -7.55 -6.47
CA ASN A 456 11.34 -6.86 -5.65
C ASN A 456 12.28 -7.83 -4.93
N THR A 457 13.55 -7.49 -4.92
CA THR A 457 14.57 -8.10 -4.06
C THR A 457 15.02 -7.05 -3.05
N PRO A 458 14.60 -7.17 -1.77
CA PRO A 458 14.95 -6.20 -0.74
C PRO A 458 16.47 -5.98 -0.64
N SER A 459 16.87 -4.73 -0.36
CA SER A 459 18.28 -4.31 -0.24
C SER A 459 19.11 -4.40 -1.53
N VAL A 460 18.50 -4.63 -2.69
CA VAL A 460 19.16 -4.59 -4.01
C VAL A 460 18.71 -3.34 -4.74
N LEU A 461 19.66 -2.51 -5.16
CA LEU A 461 19.39 -1.33 -5.96
C LEU A 461 19.40 -1.69 -7.45
N GLY A 462 18.30 -1.31 -8.15
CA GLY A 462 18.13 -1.59 -9.58
C GLY A 462 17.62 -2.99 -9.88
N GLY A 463 17.03 -3.19 -11.06
CA GLY A 463 16.47 -4.46 -11.52
C GLY A 463 15.15 -4.87 -10.86
N ASN A 464 14.63 -4.06 -9.94
CA ASN A 464 13.34 -4.27 -9.27
C ASN A 464 12.21 -3.49 -9.96
N TRP A 465 10.97 -3.83 -9.64
CA TRP A 465 9.74 -3.13 -10.05
C TRP A 465 9.47 -3.14 -11.55
N GLN A 466 10.12 -4.06 -12.30
CA GLN A 466 10.11 -4.08 -13.77
C GLN A 466 9.19 -5.14 -14.36
N TYR A 467 8.67 -6.09 -13.57
CA TYR A 467 7.84 -7.19 -14.08
C TYR A 467 6.57 -6.71 -14.77
N ARG A 468 6.27 -7.32 -15.89
CA ARG A 468 5.05 -7.08 -16.67
C ARG A 468 4.42 -8.37 -17.15
N THR A 469 3.08 -8.37 -17.20
CA THR A 469 2.26 -9.41 -17.81
C THR A 469 1.96 -9.09 -19.28
N ALA A 470 1.58 -10.11 -20.05
CA ALA A 470 1.03 -9.99 -21.38
C ALA A 470 -0.51 -10.01 -21.38
N GLU A 471 -1.15 -9.58 -22.46
CA GLU A 471 -2.63 -9.60 -22.57
C GLU A 471 -3.20 -11.04 -22.49
N GLU A 472 -2.51 -12.00 -23.09
CA GLU A 472 -2.85 -13.43 -23.10
C GLU A 472 -2.79 -14.13 -21.76
N ASP A 473 -2.09 -13.54 -20.76
CA ASP A 473 -1.98 -14.10 -19.41
C ASP A 473 -3.31 -14.12 -18.67
N PHE A 474 -4.22 -13.23 -19.02
CA PHE A 474 -5.55 -13.15 -18.41
C PHE A 474 -6.60 -13.97 -19.18
N SER A 475 -6.24 -15.20 -19.52
CA SER A 475 -7.08 -16.07 -20.32
C SER A 475 -8.36 -16.51 -19.59
N PRO A 476 -9.45 -16.77 -20.32
CA PRO A 476 -10.68 -17.34 -19.75
C PRO A 476 -10.45 -18.70 -19.08
N GLU A 477 -9.49 -19.47 -19.57
CA GLU A 477 -9.10 -20.79 -19.02
C GLU A 477 -8.52 -20.62 -17.62
N LEU A 478 -7.55 -19.72 -17.43
CA LEU A 478 -6.98 -19.42 -16.13
C LEU A 478 -8.01 -18.86 -15.16
N ALA A 479 -8.88 -17.95 -15.62
CA ALA A 479 -9.98 -17.44 -14.80
C ALA A 479 -10.90 -18.57 -14.31
N LYS A 480 -11.18 -19.57 -15.15
CA LYS A 480 -11.97 -20.75 -14.81
C LYS A 480 -11.27 -21.65 -13.80
N GLU A 481 -9.97 -21.83 -13.90
CA GLU A 481 -9.15 -22.60 -12.94
C GLU A 481 -9.16 -21.92 -11.56
N ILE A 482 -8.90 -20.63 -11.50
CA ILE A 482 -8.95 -19.85 -10.25
C ILE A 482 -10.37 -19.87 -9.65
N ARG A 483 -11.41 -19.74 -10.48
CA ARG A 483 -12.79 -19.88 -10.02
C ARG A 483 -13.08 -21.24 -9.42
N LYS A 484 -12.60 -22.32 -10.05
CA LYS A 484 -12.72 -23.67 -9.50
C LYS A 484 -12.05 -23.78 -8.13
N LEU A 485 -10.85 -23.22 -7.99
CA LEU A 485 -10.11 -23.17 -6.72
C LEU A 485 -10.92 -22.38 -5.66
N ASN A 486 -11.40 -21.18 -5.99
CA ASN A 486 -12.22 -20.34 -5.12
C ASN A 486 -13.47 -21.07 -4.63
N ARG A 487 -14.20 -21.75 -5.54
CA ARG A 487 -15.40 -22.52 -5.20
C ARG A 487 -15.09 -23.75 -4.36
N THR A 488 -14.02 -24.49 -4.66
CA THR A 488 -13.62 -25.69 -3.95
C THR A 488 -13.36 -25.39 -2.47
N TYR A 489 -12.73 -24.27 -2.15
CA TYR A 489 -12.39 -23.91 -0.78
C TYR A 489 -13.32 -22.87 -0.15
N GLY A 490 -14.46 -22.55 -0.78
CA GLY A 490 -15.47 -21.66 -0.25
C GLY A 490 -14.99 -20.22 -0.09
N ARG A 491 -14.17 -19.72 -1.07
CA ARG A 491 -13.64 -18.35 -1.13
C ARG A 491 -14.25 -17.52 -2.26
N ALA A 492 -15.10 -18.11 -3.09
CA ALA A 492 -15.77 -17.46 -4.21
C ALA A 492 -16.67 -16.31 -3.74
N VAL A 493 -16.68 -15.22 -4.50
CA VAL A 493 -17.66 -14.13 -4.32
C VAL A 493 -19.05 -14.65 -4.70
N LYS A 494 -20.03 -14.45 -3.81
CA LYS A 494 -21.42 -14.79 -4.07
C LYS A 494 -22.18 -13.52 -4.48
N PRO A 495 -22.80 -13.49 -5.67
CA PRO A 495 -23.54 -12.32 -6.15
C PRO A 495 -24.66 -11.83 -5.19
N GLU A 496 -25.26 -12.74 -4.43
CA GLU A 496 -26.39 -12.46 -3.51
C GLU A 496 -25.97 -11.64 -2.27
N GLU A 497 -24.69 -11.61 -1.89
CA GLU A 497 -24.21 -10.90 -0.70
C GLU A 497 -24.11 -9.39 -0.88
N VAL A 498 -24.19 -8.90 -2.11
CA VAL A 498 -23.99 -7.50 -2.46
C VAL A 498 -25.30 -6.72 -2.58
N SER A 499 -26.44 -7.39 -2.68
CA SER A 499 -27.75 -6.75 -2.91
C SER A 499 -28.35 -6.02 -1.69
N ASN A 500 -27.70 -6.00 -0.50
CA ASN A 500 -28.27 -5.35 0.68
C ASN A 500 -27.28 -4.60 1.60
N PRO A 501 -26.79 -3.41 1.20
CA PRO A 501 -26.02 -2.56 2.11
C PRO A 501 -26.80 -2.04 3.33
N LYS A 502 -28.14 -2.24 3.36
CA LYS A 502 -29.02 -1.73 4.44
C LYS A 502 -29.10 -2.62 5.69
N ARG A 503 -28.43 -3.77 5.72
CA ARG A 503 -28.57 -4.70 6.87
C ARG A 503 -27.58 -4.51 8.03
N LYS A 504 -26.71 -3.50 8.02
CA LYS A 504 -25.70 -3.33 9.10
C LYS A 504 -25.98 -2.24 10.14
N TYR A 505 -27.06 -1.48 10.06
CA TYR A 505 -27.43 -0.54 11.14
C TYR A 505 -28.93 -0.44 11.35
N THR A 506 -29.58 -1.49 11.83
CA THR A 506 -30.77 -1.30 12.64
C THR A 506 -30.30 -1.04 14.07
N ARG A 507 -30.17 0.23 14.38
CA ARG A 507 -30.19 0.72 15.77
C ARG A 507 -31.51 0.23 16.37
N LYS A 508 -31.46 -0.74 17.27
CA LYS A 508 -32.60 -1.03 18.14
C LYS A 508 -32.90 0.27 18.93
N SER A 509 -33.86 1.03 18.47
CA SER A 509 -34.50 2.03 19.29
C SER A 509 -35.17 1.26 20.46
N LYS A 510 -34.61 1.35 21.64
CA LYS A 510 -35.33 1.03 22.86
C LYS A 510 -36.43 2.08 22.97
N ASN A 511 -37.66 1.67 22.74
CA ASN A 511 -38.82 2.38 23.26
C ASN A 511 -38.65 2.47 24.77
N SER A 512 -38.53 3.68 25.25
CA SER A 512 -38.67 4.02 26.64
C SER A 512 -40.15 3.93 26.96
N GLU A 513 -40.62 2.78 27.44
CA GLU A 513 -41.80 2.74 28.33
C GLU A 513 -41.31 3.09 29.72
N ASN A 514 -41.78 4.21 30.22
CA ASN A 514 -41.69 4.64 31.62
C ASN A 514 -42.38 3.58 32.51
N PRO A 515 -41.73 3.04 33.51
CA PRO A 515 -42.48 2.46 34.65
C PRO A 515 -42.74 3.57 35.65
N GLU A 516 -44.06 3.71 35.99
CA GLU A 516 -44.59 4.50 37.08
C GLU A 516 -43.89 4.18 38.40
N LEU A 517 -43.60 5.25 39.15
CA LEU A 517 -43.11 5.19 40.53
C LEU A 517 -44.26 4.67 41.45
N PRO A 518 -44.01 3.74 42.37
CA PRO A 518 -44.92 3.48 43.47
C PRO A 518 -44.67 4.50 44.60
N GLU A 519 -45.82 4.95 45.17
CA GLU A 519 -45.94 5.88 46.28
C GLU A 519 -45.17 5.43 47.53
N GLU A 520 -44.65 6.43 48.25
CA GLU A 520 -44.10 6.31 49.60
C GLU A 520 -45.12 5.77 50.58
N SER A 521 -44.74 4.79 51.38
CA SER A 521 -45.34 4.55 52.69
C SER A 521 -44.23 4.52 53.74
N ASP A 522 -44.29 5.52 54.61
CA ASP A 522 -43.62 5.60 55.89
C ASP A 522 -43.66 4.29 56.69
N ASN A 523 -42.51 3.88 57.21
CA ASN A 523 -42.42 3.51 58.61
C ASN A 523 -41.00 3.47 59.15
N THR A 524 -40.81 4.30 60.15
CA THR A 524 -39.74 4.36 61.13
C THR A 524 -39.44 3.00 61.77
N ASN A 525 -38.18 2.62 62.00
CA ASN A 525 -37.57 2.45 63.34
C ASN A 525 -36.08 2.02 63.28
N LEU A 526 -35.35 2.81 63.97
CA LEU A 526 -34.13 2.63 64.76
C LEU A 526 -33.56 1.20 64.91
N SER A 527 -32.27 1.04 64.66
CA SER A 527 -31.31 0.81 65.75
C SER A 527 -29.85 0.77 65.19
N THR A 528 -29.06 1.57 65.85
CA THR A 528 -27.60 1.62 65.92
C THR A 528 -26.98 0.26 66.28
N GLU A 529 -25.85 -0.07 65.62
CA GLU A 529 -24.68 -0.61 66.34
C GLU A 529 -23.40 -0.39 65.52
N VAL A 530 -22.50 0.31 66.13
CA VAL A 530 -21.09 0.50 65.85
C VAL A 530 -20.40 -0.81 66.26
N ILE A 531 -19.36 -1.25 65.54
CA ILE A 531 -18.08 -1.71 66.08
C ILE A 531 -17.03 -1.84 64.94
N GLU A 532 -15.90 -1.22 65.19
CA GLU A 532 -14.55 -1.30 64.59
C GLU A 532 -14.05 -2.74 64.45
N THR A 533 -13.32 -3.02 63.41
CA THR A 533 -11.85 -3.22 63.34
C THR A 533 -11.38 -3.28 61.89
#